data_08b75ee5c8f688858bc788151d7cc7d0
#
_entry.id   08b75ee5c8f688858bc788151d7cc7d0
#
_cell.length_a   1.000
_cell.length_b   1.000
_cell.length_c   1.000
_cell.angle_alpha   90.00
_cell.angle_beta   90.00
_cell.angle_gamma   90.00
#
_symmetry.space_group_name_H-M   'P 1'
#
loop_
_entity.id
_entity.type
_entity.pdbx_description
1 polymer ?
#
loop_
_entity_poly.entity_id
_entity_poly.type
_entity_poly.pdbx_seq_one_letter_code
_entity_poly.pdbx_strand_id
1 'polypeptide(L)'
;MRNGMGSAFLTRRRAAIGAVAALGTIPTRVVAQDTCNTVPNAPTADRPDPQAFWRSFSDPELALAFRNHGMIAELLRSDITPLGAHYLLVHFAVPPLSAEGYSIAIGGQVQNPFRISLAELQGRGTITQAVTMECAGTGRRSLQPRPVYVPWDKEAIGTYQWTGTPLRPLLEQAGLASNAVEVLFTGWDSGVDLGIEHAFERSLPVADAMRDEVMLAWAANGQPLLPEHGFPLRLVVPSWYGMASVKWLRAITVLDEPFEGVQQKQVYTYEAVKDGPSQPVRQKHVNSVMLPIGIPDLISRTCFVAPGTQILEGKAWSGFGAIVGVEVSTDGGGSWTAAQLRRSLSDTFAWVNWRAQWSAGPGAYTLVCRAWDDAGNVQPLDPQAGWNLQGNGVNVAQQTSVIVQDGIGSALSQVPCQPQLVIPGADLPPTLATRNTLVS
;
A
#
# COMPACT_ATOMS: atom_id res chain seq x y z
N MET A 1 -26.63 29.78 54.55
CA MET A 1 -28.08 29.45 54.72
C MET A 1 -28.36 28.43 53.62
N ARG A 2 -28.48 27.22 54.06
CA ARG A 2 -29.64 26.30 53.99
C ARG A 2 -30.04 25.92 52.57
N ASN A 3 -29.72 24.66 52.24
CA ASN A 3 -30.66 23.50 52.05
C ASN A 3 -31.23 23.43 50.63
N GLY A 4 -31.38 22.32 50.00
CA GLY A 4 -31.35 20.91 50.42
C GLY A 4 -31.81 20.01 49.27
N MET A 5 -31.34 18.82 49.30
CA MET A 5 -32.01 17.52 49.12
C MET A 5 -33.07 17.32 48.01
N GLY A 6 -32.94 16.22 47.31
CA GLY A 6 -34.02 15.52 46.63
C GLY A 6 -33.58 14.26 45.91
N SER A 7 -33.45 13.16 46.64
CA SER A 7 -33.36 11.78 46.11
C SER A 7 -34.77 11.24 45.80
N ALA A 8 -34.90 10.36 44.84
CA ALA A 8 -35.94 9.30 44.71
C ALA A 8 -35.88 8.71 43.31
N PHE A 9 -36.15 7.48 42.97
CA PHE A 9 -36.48 6.22 43.59
C PHE A 9 -36.42 5.16 42.50
N LEU A 10 -35.76 4.08 42.79
CA LEU A 10 -35.82 2.82 42.06
C LEU A 10 -37.16 2.15 42.31
N THR A 11 -37.86 1.72 41.27
CA THR A 11 -38.94 0.75 41.40
C THR A 11 -38.70 -0.45 40.49
N ARG A 12 -38.48 -1.58 41.13
CA ARG A 12 -38.47 -2.92 40.53
C ARG A 12 -39.90 -3.32 40.18
N ARG A 13 -40.16 -3.82 38.99
CA ARG A 13 -41.32 -4.69 38.69
C ARG A 13 -40.84 -6.10 38.38
N ARG A 14 -41.21 -7.02 39.25
CA ARG A 14 -41.19 -8.46 39.02
C ARG A 14 -42.41 -8.82 38.17
N ALA A 15 -42.23 -9.57 37.08
CA ALA A 15 -43.32 -10.27 36.39
C ALA A 15 -43.08 -11.77 36.57
N ALA A 16 -44.13 -12.43 37.08
CA ALA A 16 -44.16 -13.86 37.26
C ALA A 16 -44.37 -14.57 35.92
N ILE A 17 -43.63 -15.66 35.71
CA ILE A 17 -43.79 -16.56 34.56
C ILE A 17 -44.48 -17.81 35.07
N GLY A 18 -45.68 -18.04 34.52
CA GLY A 18 -46.39 -19.31 34.70
C GLY A 18 -45.82 -20.40 33.81
N ALA A 19 -45.57 -21.54 34.39
CA ALA A 19 -45.11 -22.74 33.71
C ALA A 19 -46.29 -23.49 33.05
N VAL A 20 -46.19 -23.75 31.74
CA VAL A 20 -47.00 -24.76 31.04
C VAL A 20 -46.07 -25.87 30.61
N ALA A 21 -46.26 -27.03 31.23
CA ALA A 21 -45.54 -28.26 30.85
C ALA A 21 -46.18 -28.87 29.61
N ALA A 22 -45.43 -28.91 28.51
CA ALA A 22 -45.76 -29.77 27.36
C ALA A 22 -44.69 -30.85 27.24
N LEU A 23 -45.12 -32.09 27.46
CA LEU A 23 -44.35 -33.32 27.22
C LEU A 23 -44.15 -33.51 25.69
N GLY A 24 -42.98 -33.15 25.20
CA GLY A 24 -42.52 -33.44 23.84
C GLY A 24 -41.31 -34.41 23.90
N THR A 25 -41.39 -35.50 23.20
CA THR A 25 -40.35 -36.52 23.07
C THR A 25 -39.06 -35.89 22.56
N ILE A 26 -37.99 -36.01 23.34
CA ILE A 26 -36.64 -35.57 22.97
C ILE A 26 -36.04 -36.59 22.00
N PRO A 27 -35.70 -36.22 20.75
CA PRO A 27 -34.89 -37.11 19.93
C PRO A 27 -33.49 -37.22 20.53
N THR A 28 -33.03 -38.44 20.72
CA THR A 28 -31.68 -38.80 21.15
C THR A 28 -30.67 -38.08 20.29
N ARG A 29 -30.01 -37.06 20.81
CA ARG A 29 -28.83 -36.47 20.20
C ARG A 29 -27.77 -37.56 20.12
N VAL A 30 -27.44 -37.97 18.91
CA VAL A 30 -26.18 -38.65 18.63
C VAL A 30 -25.11 -37.63 18.94
N VAL A 31 -24.44 -37.80 20.05
CA VAL A 31 -23.19 -37.06 20.35
C VAL A 31 -22.19 -37.60 19.33
N ALA A 32 -21.96 -36.84 18.28
CA ALA A 32 -20.77 -37.04 17.48
C ALA A 32 -19.59 -36.91 18.44
N GLN A 33 -18.87 -37.96 18.65
CA GLN A 33 -17.61 -37.93 19.37
C GLN A 33 -16.73 -36.92 18.61
N ASP A 34 -16.45 -35.81 19.26
CA ASP A 34 -15.41 -34.86 18.86
C ASP A 34 -14.08 -35.60 18.89
N THR A 35 -13.75 -36.23 17.78
CA THR A 35 -12.37 -36.51 17.44
C THR A 35 -11.83 -35.22 16.81
N CYS A 36 -11.83 -34.11 17.54
CA CYS A 36 -10.87 -33.04 17.32
C CYS A 36 -9.51 -33.70 17.62
N ASN A 37 -8.88 -34.20 16.57
CA ASN A 37 -7.47 -34.50 16.62
C ASN A 37 -6.81 -33.19 17.10
N THR A 38 -6.25 -33.27 18.29
CA THR A 38 -5.35 -32.26 18.79
C THR A 38 -4.28 -32.07 17.72
N VAL A 39 -4.32 -30.95 17.02
CA VAL A 39 -3.20 -30.53 16.17
C VAL A 39 -1.96 -30.64 17.05
N PRO A 40 -0.96 -31.44 16.68
CA PRO A 40 0.24 -31.53 17.48
C PRO A 40 0.72 -30.11 17.74
N ASN A 41 0.88 -29.74 19.02
CA ASN A 41 1.42 -28.44 19.37
C ASN A 41 2.73 -28.30 18.63
N ALA A 42 2.81 -27.35 17.69
CA ALA A 42 4.08 -26.95 17.13
C ALA A 42 5.05 -26.69 18.29
N PRO A 43 6.33 -27.02 18.15
CA PRO A 43 7.30 -26.84 19.22
C PRO A 43 7.16 -25.42 19.78
N THR A 44 6.83 -25.32 21.06
CA THR A 44 6.54 -24.03 21.73
C THR A 44 7.80 -23.18 21.92
N ALA A 45 8.98 -23.73 21.60
CA ALA A 45 10.28 -23.10 21.85
C ALA A 45 10.61 -21.87 20.96
N ASP A 46 9.96 -21.73 19.79
CA ASP A 46 10.31 -20.68 18.81
C ASP A 46 9.14 -19.72 18.47
N ARG A 47 8.06 -19.74 19.22
CA ARG A 47 7.01 -18.73 19.02
C ARG A 47 7.46 -17.43 19.67
N PRO A 48 7.66 -16.34 18.88
CA PRO A 48 7.92 -15.04 19.47
C PRO A 48 6.75 -14.68 20.40
N ASP A 49 7.08 -14.19 21.61
CA ASP A 49 6.07 -13.70 22.54
C ASP A 49 5.21 -12.62 21.85
N PRO A 50 3.91 -12.84 21.62
CA PRO A 50 3.06 -11.87 20.97
C PRO A 50 3.02 -10.53 21.72
N GLN A 51 3.18 -10.57 23.05
CA GLN A 51 3.20 -9.36 23.87
C GLN A 51 4.53 -8.59 23.69
N ALA A 52 5.65 -9.28 23.51
CA ALA A 52 6.92 -8.62 23.19
C ALA A 52 6.85 -7.87 21.86
N PHE A 53 6.13 -8.44 20.88
CA PHE A 53 5.86 -7.78 19.61
C PHE A 53 5.09 -6.46 19.77
N TRP A 54 3.97 -6.46 20.51
CA TRP A 54 3.17 -5.25 20.74
C TRP A 54 3.91 -4.20 21.56
N ARG A 55 4.72 -4.59 22.52
CA ARG A 55 5.56 -3.68 23.31
C ARG A 55 6.65 -2.99 22.48
N SER A 56 6.92 -3.47 21.28
CA SER A 56 7.90 -2.86 20.38
C SER A 56 7.40 -1.62 19.64
N PHE A 57 6.10 -1.29 19.75
CA PHE A 57 5.50 -0.13 19.10
C PHE A 57 5.16 0.96 20.13
N SER A 58 5.48 2.20 19.78
CA SER A 58 5.09 3.37 20.56
C SER A 58 3.64 3.77 20.29
N ASP A 59 3.00 4.50 21.19
CA ASP A 59 1.64 5.02 21.01
C ASP A 59 1.48 5.87 19.74
N PRO A 60 2.44 6.76 19.35
CA PRO A 60 2.37 7.48 18.09
C PRO A 60 2.37 6.56 16.86
N GLU A 61 3.17 5.48 16.86
CA GLU A 61 3.19 4.52 15.75
C GLU A 61 1.85 3.80 15.62
N LEU A 62 1.25 3.38 16.73
CA LEU A 62 -0.07 2.75 16.74
C LEU A 62 -1.13 3.72 16.22
N ALA A 63 -1.13 4.98 16.68
CA ALA A 63 -2.07 6.00 16.22
C ALA A 63 -1.96 6.25 14.71
N LEU A 64 -0.74 6.27 14.16
CA LEU A 64 -0.51 6.38 12.72
C LEU A 64 -1.00 5.13 11.97
N ALA A 65 -0.76 3.93 12.51
CA ALA A 65 -1.20 2.69 11.89
C ALA A 65 -2.73 2.57 11.80
N PHE A 66 -3.47 3.09 12.77
CA PHE A 66 -4.95 3.08 12.73
C PHE A 66 -5.56 4.01 11.67
N ARG A 67 -4.82 5.00 11.19
CA ARG A 67 -5.28 5.93 10.13
C ARG A 67 -4.88 5.50 8.73
N ASN A 68 -3.92 4.59 8.63
CA ASN A 68 -3.28 4.19 7.37
C ASN A 68 -3.25 2.66 7.30
N HIS A 69 -3.28 2.10 6.11
CA HIS A 69 -3.23 0.65 5.95
C HIS A 69 -2.40 0.24 4.74
N GLY A 70 -1.69 -0.89 4.87
CA GLY A 70 -1.08 -1.60 3.76
C GLY A 70 -2.12 -2.38 2.95
N MET A 71 -1.73 -2.86 1.79
CA MET A 71 -2.51 -3.82 1.04
C MET A 71 -2.52 -5.17 1.77
N ILE A 72 -3.61 -5.91 1.69
CA ILE A 72 -3.65 -7.30 2.16
C ILE A 72 -2.72 -8.13 1.26
N ALA A 73 -1.72 -8.79 1.85
CA ALA A 73 -0.65 -9.47 1.11
C ALA A 73 -1.18 -10.54 0.14
N GLU A 74 -2.28 -11.20 0.46
CA GLU A 74 -2.94 -12.19 -0.38
C GLU A 74 -3.49 -11.61 -1.69
N LEU A 75 -3.80 -10.31 -1.72
CA LEU A 75 -4.26 -9.60 -2.93
C LEU A 75 -3.12 -9.24 -3.89
N LEU A 76 -1.86 -9.40 -3.49
CA LEU A 76 -0.71 -9.34 -4.39
C LEU A 76 -0.78 -10.37 -5.53
N ARG A 77 -1.67 -11.36 -5.45
CA ARG A 77 -1.93 -12.31 -6.56
C ARG A 77 -2.50 -11.62 -7.81
N SER A 78 -3.20 -10.51 -7.63
CA SER A 78 -3.76 -9.74 -8.74
C SER A 78 -2.65 -8.94 -9.45
N ASP A 79 -2.68 -8.89 -10.78
CA ASP A 79 -1.75 -8.06 -11.56
C ASP A 79 -2.09 -6.57 -11.43
N ILE A 80 -3.38 -6.24 -11.35
CA ILE A 80 -3.89 -4.92 -11.00
C ILE A 80 -4.54 -5.03 -9.62
N THR A 81 -4.14 -4.18 -8.71
CA THR A 81 -4.71 -4.12 -7.35
C THR A 81 -6.19 -3.73 -7.42
N PRO A 82 -7.11 -4.48 -6.80
CA PRO A 82 -8.52 -4.11 -6.76
C PRO A 82 -8.74 -2.73 -6.11
N LEU A 83 -9.73 -1.97 -6.60
CA LEU A 83 -10.11 -0.70 -5.99
C LEU A 83 -10.46 -0.88 -4.50
N GLY A 84 -9.95 0.05 -3.67
CA GLY A 84 -10.10 -0.01 -2.22
C GLY A 84 -9.09 -0.92 -1.51
N ALA A 85 -8.31 -1.72 -2.25
CA ALA A 85 -7.28 -2.59 -1.67
C ALA A 85 -5.85 -2.02 -1.75
N HIS A 86 -5.67 -0.92 -2.46
CA HIS A 86 -4.37 -0.23 -2.54
C HIS A 86 -3.98 0.33 -1.17
N TYR A 87 -2.68 0.34 -0.83
CA TYR A 87 -2.26 0.96 0.42
C TYR A 87 -2.73 2.41 0.52
N LEU A 88 -3.04 2.81 1.74
CA LEU A 88 -3.47 4.17 2.07
C LEU A 88 -2.47 4.83 3.01
N LEU A 89 -2.00 6.00 2.63
CA LEU A 89 -1.32 6.95 3.51
C LEU A 89 -1.96 8.32 3.36
N VAL A 90 -2.47 8.86 4.46
CA VAL A 90 -3.04 10.20 4.55
C VAL A 90 -2.24 11.00 5.57
N HIS A 91 -1.63 12.10 5.15
CA HIS A 91 -0.82 12.95 6.02
C HIS A 91 -1.70 13.84 6.90
N PHE A 92 -2.63 14.55 6.27
CA PHE A 92 -3.56 15.46 6.95
C PHE A 92 -5.00 14.91 6.90
N ALA A 93 -6.01 15.75 6.69
CA ALA A 93 -7.38 15.31 6.49
C ALA A 93 -7.66 15.10 4.99
N VAL A 94 -8.57 14.16 4.67
CA VAL A 94 -9.11 14.04 3.31
C VAL A 94 -10.01 15.23 3.04
N PRO A 95 -9.70 16.11 2.07
CA PRO A 95 -10.53 17.28 1.80
C PRO A 95 -11.86 16.88 1.14
N PRO A 96 -13.00 17.46 1.54
CA PRO A 96 -14.32 17.19 0.97
C PRO A 96 -14.49 17.92 -0.36
N LEU A 97 -13.92 17.39 -1.44
CA LEU A 97 -13.91 18.01 -2.76
C LEU A 97 -15.03 17.48 -3.66
N SER A 98 -15.51 18.35 -4.56
CA SER A 98 -16.41 18.01 -5.66
C SER A 98 -15.67 18.06 -6.99
N ALA A 99 -16.08 17.23 -7.96
CA ALA A 99 -15.62 17.34 -9.33
C ALA A 99 -16.25 18.52 -10.07
N GLU A 100 -17.47 18.93 -9.67
CA GLU A 100 -18.17 20.07 -10.24
C GLU A 100 -17.43 21.38 -9.90
N GLY A 101 -17.11 22.16 -10.92
CA GLY A 101 -16.37 23.42 -10.76
C GLY A 101 -14.91 23.27 -10.37
N TYR A 102 -14.39 22.02 -10.28
CA TYR A 102 -13.01 21.80 -9.93
C TYR A 102 -12.04 22.32 -10.98
N SER A 103 -11.02 23.04 -10.54
CA SER A 103 -9.98 23.58 -11.42
C SER A 103 -8.67 23.72 -10.66
N ILE A 104 -7.56 23.64 -11.40
CA ILE A 104 -6.22 23.87 -10.89
C ILE A 104 -5.61 25.12 -11.51
N ALA A 105 -4.68 25.76 -10.80
CA ALA A 105 -3.88 26.87 -11.32
C ALA A 105 -2.52 26.34 -11.78
N ILE A 106 -2.03 26.86 -12.92
CA ILE A 106 -0.68 26.63 -13.43
C ILE A 106 -0.02 28.00 -13.54
N GLY A 107 1.14 28.20 -12.87
CA GLY A 107 1.79 29.51 -12.80
C GLY A 107 3.23 29.44 -12.30
N GLY A 108 3.71 30.53 -11.70
CA GLY A 108 5.12 30.70 -11.30
C GLY A 108 5.97 31.20 -12.45
N GLN A 109 7.15 30.63 -12.65
CA GLN A 109 8.12 30.97 -13.70
C GLN A 109 7.68 30.44 -15.08
N VAL A 110 6.57 30.99 -15.58
CA VAL A 110 5.96 30.67 -16.88
C VAL A 110 5.56 31.93 -17.64
N GLN A 111 5.49 31.80 -18.97
CA GLN A 111 5.10 32.93 -19.83
C GLN A 111 3.59 33.20 -19.80
N ASN A 112 2.78 32.12 -19.75
CA ASN A 112 1.33 32.14 -19.88
C ASN A 112 0.69 31.40 -18.70
N PRO A 113 0.55 32.00 -17.51
CA PRO A 113 -0.16 31.37 -16.40
C PRO A 113 -1.64 31.24 -16.73
N PHE A 114 -2.26 30.12 -16.35
CA PHE A 114 -3.68 29.87 -16.61
C PHE A 114 -4.30 28.97 -15.52
N ARG A 115 -5.62 28.92 -15.55
CA ARG A 115 -6.41 27.91 -14.82
C ARG A 115 -7.02 26.96 -15.83
N ILE A 116 -7.16 25.69 -15.41
CA ILE A 116 -7.80 24.67 -16.23
C ILE A 116 -8.77 23.88 -15.36
N SER A 117 -9.99 23.69 -15.86
CA SER A 117 -11.00 22.88 -15.18
C SER A 117 -10.73 21.39 -15.37
N LEU A 118 -11.32 20.57 -14.49
CA LEU A 118 -11.28 19.11 -14.64
C LEU A 118 -11.89 18.66 -15.98
N ALA A 119 -13.00 19.27 -16.40
CA ALA A 119 -13.66 18.98 -17.67
C ALA A 119 -12.76 19.26 -18.88
N GLU A 120 -12.05 20.39 -18.88
CA GLU A 120 -11.06 20.73 -19.92
C GLU A 120 -9.88 19.76 -19.93
N LEU A 121 -9.39 19.32 -18.74
CA LEU A 121 -8.36 18.29 -18.65
C LEU A 121 -8.82 16.98 -19.28
N GLN A 122 -10.03 16.53 -18.95
CA GLN A 122 -10.65 15.31 -19.50
C GLN A 122 -10.89 15.38 -20.99
N GLY A 123 -11.09 16.58 -21.54
CA GLY A 123 -11.23 16.83 -22.98
C GLY A 123 -9.91 16.84 -23.76
N ARG A 124 -8.76 16.77 -23.09
CA ARG A 124 -7.43 16.71 -23.73
C ARG A 124 -7.00 15.27 -24.04
N GLY A 125 -5.84 15.12 -24.63
CA GLY A 125 -5.25 13.79 -24.85
C GLY A 125 -5.17 12.99 -23.54
N THR A 126 -5.68 11.77 -23.57
CA THR A 126 -5.77 10.87 -22.41
C THR A 126 -4.77 9.73 -22.56
N ILE A 127 -4.06 9.41 -21.49
CA ILE A 127 -3.26 8.20 -21.37
C ILE A 127 -3.80 7.31 -20.26
N THR A 128 -3.66 6.00 -20.46
CA THR A 128 -3.96 4.99 -19.43
C THR A 128 -2.76 4.08 -19.31
N GLN A 129 -2.20 3.96 -18.10
CA GLN A 129 -1.02 3.13 -17.84
C GLN A 129 -1.07 2.49 -16.46
N ALA A 130 -0.57 1.27 -16.36
CA ALA A 130 -0.40 0.60 -15.08
C ALA A 130 0.87 1.10 -14.39
N VAL A 131 0.72 1.64 -13.18
CA VAL A 131 1.85 2.12 -12.38
C VAL A 131 1.83 1.50 -11.00
N THR A 132 2.93 0.85 -10.64
CA THR A 132 3.19 0.40 -9.28
C THR A 132 3.62 1.58 -8.44
N MET A 133 2.83 1.88 -7.42
CA MET A 133 3.09 2.96 -6.46
C MET A 133 3.48 2.36 -5.13
N GLU A 134 4.56 2.83 -4.53
CA GLU A 134 5.14 2.36 -3.28
C GLU A 134 5.29 3.51 -2.29
N CYS A 135 4.94 3.30 -1.02
CA CYS A 135 5.24 4.25 0.05
C CYS A 135 6.75 4.31 0.30
N ALA A 136 7.31 5.50 0.49
CA ALA A 136 8.72 5.65 0.83
C ALA A 136 9.12 4.93 2.13
N GLY A 137 8.15 4.71 3.02
CA GLY A 137 8.36 4.00 4.28
C GLY A 137 8.22 2.47 4.21
N THR A 138 7.97 1.88 3.04
CA THR A 138 7.88 0.42 2.88
C THR A 138 9.12 -0.26 3.44
N GLY A 139 8.92 -1.31 4.25
CA GLY A 139 10.03 -2.04 4.89
C GLY A 139 10.60 -1.40 6.17
N ARG A 140 10.11 -0.25 6.62
CA ARG A 140 10.58 0.46 7.83
C ARG A 140 10.59 -0.42 9.07
N ARG A 141 9.64 -1.34 9.19
CA ARG A 141 9.55 -2.27 10.32
C ARG A 141 10.81 -3.11 10.53
N SER A 142 11.58 -3.41 9.48
CA SER A 142 12.78 -4.23 9.55
C SER A 142 14.00 -3.52 10.12
N LEU A 143 13.98 -2.18 10.24
CA LEU A 143 15.12 -1.39 10.72
C LEU A 143 15.32 -1.51 12.24
N GLN A 144 16.59 -1.41 12.68
CA GLN A 144 16.98 -1.35 14.09
C GLN A 144 18.10 -0.31 14.30
N PRO A 145 17.90 0.74 15.11
CA PRO A 145 16.63 1.12 15.74
C PRO A 145 15.59 1.53 14.71
N ARG A 146 14.31 1.22 14.99
CA ARG A 146 13.21 1.59 14.08
C ARG A 146 12.86 3.06 14.25
N PRO A 147 12.79 3.85 13.16
CA PRO A 147 12.27 5.21 13.18
C PRO A 147 10.79 5.26 13.59
N VAL A 148 10.41 6.32 14.32
CA VAL A 148 9.02 6.52 14.79
C VAL A 148 8.16 7.10 13.67
N TYR A 149 7.59 6.22 12.85
CA TYR A 149 6.62 6.52 11.78
C TYR A 149 5.73 5.29 11.57
N VAL A 150 4.82 5.33 10.59
CA VAL A 150 4.02 4.14 10.26
C VAL A 150 4.96 2.95 10.00
N PRO A 151 4.84 1.87 10.80
CA PRO A 151 5.78 0.74 10.75
C PRO A 151 5.42 -0.24 9.63
N TRP A 152 5.47 0.24 8.39
CA TRP A 152 5.20 -0.58 7.21
C TRP A 152 6.10 -1.81 7.15
N ASP A 153 5.51 -2.95 6.80
CA ASP A 153 6.23 -4.09 6.25
C ASP A 153 6.33 -3.93 4.72
N LYS A 154 6.08 -4.94 3.92
CA LYS A 154 6.20 -4.90 2.46
C LYS A 154 4.88 -4.58 1.73
N GLU A 155 3.78 -4.40 2.45
CA GLU A 155 2.44 -4.24 1.88
C GLU A 155 2.07 -2.79 1.54
N ALA A 156 2.94 -1.80 1.79
CA ALA A 156 2.66 -0.41 1.41
C ALA A 156 2.93 -0.16 -0.09
N ILE A 157 2.29 -0.97 -0.93
CA ILE A 157 2.45 -0.99 -2.38
C ILE A 157 1.12 -1.32 -3.07
N GLY A 158 0.97 -0.94 -4.33
CA GLY A 158 -0.15 -1.33 -5.17
C GLY A 158 0.07 -0.90 -6.61
N THR A 159 -0.61 -1.57 -7.54
CA THR A 159 -0.58 -1.22 -8.96
C THR A 159 -2.01 -0.93 -9.41
N TYR A 160 -2.28 0.31 -9.77
CA TYR A 160 -3.51 0.71 -10.46
C TYR A 160 -3.24 0.99 -11.93
N GLN A 161 -4.26 0.79 -12.74
CA GLN A 161 -4.34 1.31 -14.09
C GLN A 161 -4.88 2.75 -14.00
N TRP A 162 -3.96 3.72 -14.06
CA TRP A 162 -4.27 5.15 -13.92
C TRP A 162 -4.68 5.73 -15.27
N THR A 163 -5.72 6.54 -15.28
CA THR A 163 -6.17 7.28 -16.47
C THR A 163 -6.13 8.77 -16.20
N GLY A 164 -5.51 9.52 -17.10
CA GLY A 164 -5.33 10.96 -16.91
C GLY A 164 -4.80 11.68 -18.15
N THR A 165 -4.52 12.98 -18.00
CA THR A 165 -3.90 13.84 -19.03
C THR A 165 -2.38 13.89 -18.79
N PRO A 166 -1.52 13.72 -19.82
CA PRO A 166 -0.09 13.98 -19.69
C PRO A 166 0.19 15.39 -19.19
N LEU A 167 1.18 15.52 -18.29
CA LEU A 167 1.53 16.82 -17.71
C LEU A 167 2.31 17.73 -18.69
N ARG A 168 3.22 17.13 -19.49
CA ARG A 168 4.11 17.86 -20.42
C ARG A 168 3.37 18.90 -21.29
N PRO A 169 2.27 18.55 -22.02
CA PRO A 169 1.59 19.53 -22.88
C PRO A 169 1.02 20.73 -22.10
N LEU A 170 0.70 20.57 -20.83
CA LEU A 170 0.23 21.68 -19.98
C LEU A 170 1.38 22.63 -19.63
N LEU A 171 2.55 22.10 -19.30
CA LEU A 171 3.76 22.87 -19.02
C LEU A 171 4.28 23.58 -20.30
N GLU A 172 4.22 22.92 -21.45
CA GLU A 172 4.54 23.50 -22.75
C GLU A 172 3.60 24.65 -23.10
N GLN A 173 2.29 24.50 -22.86
CA GLN A 173 1.31 25.59 -23.02
C GLN A 173 1.61 26.78 -22.09
N ALA A 174 1.99 26.50 -20.85
CA ALA A 174 2.37 27.54 -19.89
C ALA A 174 3.63 28.29 -20.35
N GLY A 175 4.52 27.63 -21.08
CA GLY A 175 5.78 28.18 -21.54
C GLY A 175 6.75 28.42 -20.39
N LEU A 176 7.54 27.41 -20.04
CA LEU A 176 8.50 27.50 -18.94
C LEU A 176 9.53 28.59 -19.19
N ALA A 177 9.85 29.37 -18.16
CA ALA A 177 10.94 30.34 -18.22
C ALA A 177 12.30 29.61 -18.32
N SER A 178 13.29 30.25 -18.94
CA SER A 178 14.62 29.66 -19.14
C SER A 178 15.39 29.38 -17.85
N ASN A 179 15.01 30.03 -16.75
CA ASN A 179 15.57 29.84 -15.41
C ASN A 179 14.74 28.86 -14.54
N ALA A 180 13.74 28.18 -15.10
CA ALA A 180 12.93 27.21 -14.38
C ALA A 180 13.80 26.03 -13.89
N VAL A 181 13.72 25.71 -12.60
CA VAL A 181 14.51 24.66 -11.92
C VAL A 181 13.63 23.48 -11.52
N GLU A 182 12.50 23.75 -10.86
CA GLU A 182 11.58 22.74 -10.35
C GLU A 182 10.12 23.10 -10.64
N VAL A 183 9.28 22.08 -10.64
CA VAL A 183 7.83 22.20 -10.73
C VAL A 183 7.24 21.72 -9.41
N LEU A 184 6.60 22.62 -8.67
CA LEU A 184 5.96 22.37 -7.38
C LEU A 184 4.49 21.99 -7.59
N PHE A 185 4.06 20.95 -6.91
CA PHE A 185 2.68 20.46 -6.87
C PHE A 185 2.13 20.65 -5.47
N THR A 186 1.02 21.38 -5.33
CA THR A 186 0.35 21.67 -4.07
C THR A 186 -0.99 20.97 -3.99
N GLY A 187 -1.22 20.20 -2.93
CA GLY A 187 -2.50 19.56 -2.59
C GLY A 187 -3.48 20.50 -1.88
N TRP A 188 -4.75 20.07 -1.77
CA TRP A 188 -5.75 20.72 -0.91
C TRP A 188 -5.62 20.32 0.56
N ASP A 189 -4.98 19.17 0.83
CA ASP A 189 -4.75 18.71 2.18
C ASP A 189 -3.67 19.57 2.87
N SER A 190 -3.98 20.02 4.09
CA SER A 190 -3.10 20.85 4.90
C SER A 190 -3.27 20.52 6.38
N GLY A 191 -2.26 20.83 7.16
CA GLY A 191 -2.25 20.59 8.60
C GLY A 191 -0.91 20.96 9.21
N VAL A 192 -0.65 20.45 10.41
CA VAL A 192 0.60 20.67 11.13
C VAL A 192 1.42 19.38 11.14
N ASP A 193 2.66 19.45 10.68
CA ASP A 193 3.66 18.39 10.80
C ASP A 193 4.98 19.04 11.27
N LEU A 194 5.69 18.38 12.18
CA LEU A 194 6.90 18.90 12.84
C LEU A 194 6.70 20.30 13.47
N GLY A 195 5.46 20.63 13.89
CA GLY A 195 5.12 21.94 14.46
C GLY A 195 4.95 23.08 13.44
N ILE A 196 4.97 22.78 12.15
CA ILE A 196 4.84 23.74 11.03
C ILE A 196 3.52 23.51 10.31
N GLU A 197 2.69 24.55 10.20
CA GLU A 197 1.48 24.50 9.39
C GLU A 197 1.83 24.66 7.90
N HIS A 198 1.39 23.71 7.07
CA HIS A 198 1.62 23.75 5.62
C HIS A 198 0.62 22.87 4.85
N ALA A 199 0.49 23.10 3.55
CA ALA A 199 -0.16 22.18 2.64
C ALA A 199 0.78 21.01 2.31
N PHE A 200 0.23 19.86 1.89
CA PHE A 200 1.08 18.80 1.35
C PHE A 200 1.62 19.23 -0.02
N GLU A 201 2.93 19.31 -0.13
CA GLU A 201 3.63 19.84 -1.30
C GLU A 201 4.87 19.00 -1.64
N ARG A 202 5.06 18.75 -2.93
CA ARG A 202 6.27 18.10 -3.47
C ARG A 202 6.64 18.75 -4.80
N SER A 203 7.94 18.86 -5.05
CA SER A 203 8.44 19.31 -6.34
C SER A 203 9.12 18.19 -7.12
N LEU A 204 9.20 18.36 -8.41
CA LEU A 204 10.00 17.57 -9.33
C LEU A 204 10.98 18.51 -10.06
N PRO A 205 12.22 18.08 -10.35
CA PRO A 205 13.05 18.77 -11.35
C PRO A 205 12.26 18.93 -12.66
N VAL A 206 12.46 20.03 -13.37
CA VAL A 206 11.76 20.27 -14.66
C VAL A 206 11.91 19.11 -15.61
N ALA A 207 13.11 18.50 -15.69
CA ALA A 207 13.36 17.35 -16.56
C ALA A 207 12.46 16.15 -16.21
N ASP A 208 12.21 15.89 -14.92
CA ASP A 208 11.33 14.80 -14.47
C ASP A 208 9.84 15.14 -14.69
N ALA A 209 9.44 16.40 -14.45
CA ALA A 209 8.07 16.85 -14.70
C ALA A 209 7.68 16.81 -16.19
N MET A 210 8.67 16.97 -17.08
CA MET A 210 8.51 16.96 -18.53
C MET A 210 8.55 15.54 -19.16
N ARG A 211 8.63 14.48 -18.37
CA ARG A 211 8.58 13.11 -18.87
C ARG A 211 7.17 12.78 -19.35
N ASP A 212 7.05 12.03 -20.45
CA ASP A 212 5.78 11.75 -21.14
C ASP A 212 4.80 10.94 -20.29
N GLU A 213 5.31 10.11 -19.38
CA GLU A 213 4.52 9.24 -18.50
C GLU A 213 3.98 9.95 -17.25
N VAL A 214 4.43 11.18 -16.94
CA VAL A 214 3.89 11.95 -15.81
C VAL A 214 2.53 12.50 -16.17
N MET A 215 1.52 12.23 -15.33
CA MET A 215 0.13 12.58 -15.65
C MET A 215 -0.63 13.18 -14.48
N LEU A 216 -1.67 13.93 -14.82
CA LEU A 216 -2.75 14.35 -13.93
C LEU A 216 -3.90 13.34 -14.05
N ALA A 217 -4.00 12.42 -13.10
CA ALA A 217 -4.96 11.33 -13.13
C ALA A 217 -6.28 11.69 -12.43
N TRP A 218 -7.40 11.31 -13.05
CA TRP A 218 -8.77 11.45 -12.51
C TRP A 218 -9.49 10.13 -12.34
N ALA A 219 -8.92 9.04 -12.85
CA ALA A 219 -9.50 7.70 -12.72
C ALA A 219 -8.44 6.64 -12.42
N ALA A 220 -8.87 5.56 -11.78
CA ALA A 220 -8.09 4.38 -11.50
C ALA A 220 -8.93 3.13 -11.81
N ASN A 221 -8.35 2.15 -12.52
CA ASN A 221 -9.03 0.92 -12.93
C ASN A 221 -10.38 1.17 -13.63
N GLY A 222 -10.47 2.22 -14.46
CA GLY A 222 -11.67 2.59 -15.19
C GLY A 222 -12.78 3.24 -14.35
N GLN A 223 -12.52 3.56 -13.08
CA GLN A 223 -13.47 4.22 -12.19
C GLN A 223 -12.93 5.57 -11.71
N PRO A 224 -13.78 6.54 -11.32
CA PRO A 224 -13.33 7.74 -10.65
C PRO A 224 -12.44 7.42 -9.44
N LEU A 225 -11.52 8.30 -9.12
CA LEU A 225 -10.69 8.14 -7.93
C LEU A 225 -11.54 8.04 -6.66
N LEU A 226 -11.11 7.21 -5.70
CA LEU A 226 -11.70 7.23 -4.37
C LEU A 226 -11.29 8.52 -3.64
N PRO A 227 -12.14 9.06 -2.73
CA PRO A 227 -11.84 10.30 -2.01
C PRO A 227 -10.45 10.28 -1.35
N GLU A 228 -10.09 9.23 -0.64
CA GLU A 228 -8.81 9.07 0.06
C GLU A 228 -7.62 8.86 -0.87
N HIS A 229 -7.87 8.50 -2.13
CA HIS A 229 -6.85 8.32 -3.17
C HIS A 229 -6.66 9.54 -4.08
N GLY A 230 -7.29 10.68 -3.74
CA GLY A 230 -7.02 11.96 -4.39
C GLY A 230 -8.11 12.47 -5.34
N PHE A 231 -9.38 11.98 -5.19
CA PHE A 231 -10.51 12.54 -5.94
C PHE A 231 -10.61 14.07 -5.76
N PRO A 232 -10.89 14.86 -6.83
CA PRO A 232 -11.16 14.39 -8.18
C PRO A 232 -9.92 14.33 -9.09
N LEU A 233 -8.76 14.84 -8.65
CA LEU A 233 -7.55 14.94 -9.46
C LEU A 233 -6.29 14.76 -8.60
N ARG A 234 -5.36 13.96 -9.11
CA ARG A 234 -4.04 13.79 -8.50
C ARG A 234 -2.92 13.78 -9.52
N LEU A 235 -1.71 14.05 -9.07
CA LEU A 235 -0.50 13.75 -9.82
C LEU A 235 -0.16 12.26 -9.71
N VAL A 236 0.33 11.67 -10.80
CA VAL A 236 0.98 10.35 -10.84
C VAL A 236 2.35 10.50 -11.47
N VAL A 237 3.39 10.14 -10.72
CA VAL A 237 4.80 10.21 -11.13
C VAL A 237 5.35 8.78 -11.17
N PRO A 238 5.33 8.10 -12.32
CA PRO A 238 5.92 6.78 -12.46
C PRO A 238 7.39 6.77 -12.06
N SER A 239 7.88 5.65 -11.55
CA SER A 239 9.25 5.43 -11.04
C SER A 239 9.55 6.07 -9.67
N TRP A 240 8.85 7.12 -9.25
CA TRP A 240 9.06 7.75 -7.95
C TRP A 240 8.25 7.07 -6.84
N TYR A 241 8.68 7.26 -5.58
CA TYR A 241 7.86 6.87 -4.42
C TYR A 241 6.55 7.65 -4.39
N GLY A 242 5.51 7.04 -3.79
CA GLY A 242 4.13 7.53 -3.83
C GLY A 242 3.90 8.94 -3.28
N MET A 243 4.76 9.45 -2.38
CA MET A 243 4.65 10.81 -1.86
C MET A 243 4.85 11.89 -2.94
N ALA A 244 5.56 11.58 -4.04
CA ALA A 244 5.70 12.51 -5.16
C ALA A 244 4.41 12.67 -5.97
N SER A 245 3.52 11.68 -5.90
CA SER A 245 2.22 11.67 -6.59
C SER A 245 1.17 12.39 -5.76
N VAL A 246 1.28 13.73 -5.68
CA VAL A 246 0.44 14.61 -4.84
C VAL A 246 -1.04 14.41 -5.14
N LYS A 247 -1.82 14.13 -4.08
CA LYS A 247 -3.28 13.94 -4.12
C LYS A 247 -4.01 15.30 -4.05
N TRP A 248 -5.27 15.31 -4.46
CA TRP A 248 -6.13 16.50 -4.33
C TRP A 248 -5.47 17.76 -4.90
N LEU A 249 -4.93 17.66 -6.11
CA LEU A 249 -4.06 18.66 -6.70
C LEU A 249 -4.77 20.02 -6.87
N ARG A 250 -4.21 21.08 -6.27
CA ARG A 250 -4.75 22.44 -6.27
C ARG A 250 -4.03 23.37 -7.23
N ALA A 251 -2.69 23.25 -7.29
CA ALA A 251 -1.85 24.14 -8.06
C ALA A 251 -0.58 23.45 -8.54
N ILE A 252 -0.06 23.94 -9.67
CA ILE A 252 1.25 23.61 -10.24
C ILE A 252 2.00 24.93 -10.38
N THR A 253 3.14 25.07 -9.70
CA THR A 253 3.94 26.30 -9.67
C THR A 253 5.35 25.99 -10.14
N VAL A 254 5.79 26.64 -11.21
CA VAL A 254 7.16 26.53 -11.70
C VAL A 254 8.05 27.44 -10.88
N LEU A 255 9.17 26.91 -10.39
CA LEU A 255 10.13 27.61 -9.51
C LEU A 255 11.44 27.85 -10.24
N ASP A 256 12.15 28.92 -9.89
CA ASP A 256 13.51 29.24 -10.34
C ASP A 256 14.61 28.88 -9.33
N GLU A 257 14.20 28.28 -8.22
CA GLU A 257 15.10 27.72 -7.20
C GLU A 257 14.55 26.38 -6.65
N PRO A 258 15.38 25.55 -6.02
CA PRO A 258 14.94 24.32 -5.40
C PRO A 258 13.91 24.56 -4.30
N PHE A 259 12.88 23.71 -4.22
CA PHE A 259 11.84 23.78 -3.20
C PHE A 259 12.35 23.32 -1.84
N GLU A 260 12.16 24.16 -0.82
CA GLU A 260 12.65 23.94 0.54
C GLU A 260 11.54 23.58 1.55
N GLY A 261 10.34 23.19 1.10
CA GLY A 261 9.20 22.89 1.97
C GLY A 261 9.41 21.66 2.86
N VAL A 262 8.64 21.57 3.94
CA VAL A 262 8.75 20.59 5.03
C VAL A 262 8.77 19.15 4.52
N GLN A 263 7.84 18.80 3.63
CA GLN A 263 7.73 17.42 3.11
C GLN A 263 8.91 17.04 2.21
N GLN A 264 9.62 18.01 1.65
CA GLN A 264 10.78 17.79 0.77
C GLN A 264 12.10 17.73 1.54
N LYS A 265 12.28 18.62 2.52
CA LYS A 265 13.56 18.85 3.18
C LYS A 265 13.68 18.23 4.58
N GLN A 266 12.57 17.85 5.20
CA GLN A 266 12.57 17.35 6.57
C GLN A 266 11.95 15.95 6.70
N VAL A 267 10.86 15.66 5.99
CA VAL A 267 10.12 14.40 6.16
C VAL A 267 10.59 13.31 5.20
N TYR A 268 10.65 13.63 3.90
CA TYR A 268 11.02 12.64 2.88
C TYR A 268 12.45 12.84 2.41
N THR A 269 13.39 12.50 3.30
CA THR A 269 14.83 12.63 3.08
C THR A 269 15.56 11.35 3.42
N TYR A 270 16.77 11.22 2.91
CA TYR A 270 17.78 10.26 3.34
C TYR A 270 18.77 11.00 4.23
N GLU A 271 18.57 10.92 5.52
CA GLU A 271 19.43 11.53 6.53
C GLU A 271 19.87 10.46 7.53
N ALA A 272 21.14 10.13 7.52
CA ALA A 272 21.68 9.06 8.38
C ALA A 272 21.96 9.53 9.82
N VAL A 273 22.25 10.83 10.01
CA VAL A 273 22.58 11.45 11.29
C VAL A 273 21.84 12.77 11.38
N LYS A 274 21.18 13.03 12.49
CA LYS A 274 20.43 14.27 12.72
C LYS A 274 21.28 15.50 12.39
N ASP A 275 20.70 16.43 11.62
CA ASP A 275 21.33 17.66 11.13
C ASP A 275 22.57 17.40 10.23
N GLY A 276 22.67 16.17 9.70
CA GLY A 276 23.71 15.76 8.74
C GLY A 276 23.34 16.03 7.28
N PRO A 277 24.19 15.57 6.35
CA PRO A 277 23.87 15.64 4.93
C PRO A 277 22.55 14.91 4.63
N SER A 278 21.65 15.59 3.92
CA SER A 278 20.31 15.11 3.60
C SER A 278 20.05 15.24 2.10
N GLN A 279 19.38 14.24 1.53
CA GLN A 279 18.94 14.25 0.14
C GLN A 279 17.45 13.93 0.06
N PRO A 280 16.67 14.61 -0.79
CA PRO A 280 15.26 14.28 -0.98
C PRO A 280 15.06 12.86 -1.53
N VAL A 281 14.08 12.17 -1.00
CA VAL A 281 13.61 10.88 -1.54
C VAL A 281 12.98 11.11 -2.91
N ARG A 282 13.38 10.30 -3.91
CA ARG A 282 12.93 10.39 -5.29
C ARG A 282 12.47 9.04 -5.85
N GLN A 283 13.28 8.41 -6.70
CA GLN A 283 12.97 7.14 -7.36
C GLN A 283 12.92 5.97 -6.36
N LYS A 284 12.01 5.02 -6.64
CA LYS A 284 11.88 3.79 -5.86
C LYS A 284 13.12 2.91 -6.06
N HIS A 285 13.68 2.44 -4.97
CA HIS A 285 14.71 1.42 -5.02
C HIS A 285 14.15 0.10 -5.58
N VAL A 286 15.01 -0.75 -6.15
CA VAL A 286 14.63 -2.10 -6.53
C VAL A 286 14.11 -2.87 -5.32
N ASN A 287 12.97 -3.52 -5.47
CA ASN A 287 12.34 -4.24 -4.38
C ASN A 287 11.61 -5.48 -4.89
N SER A 288 11.38 -6.44 -4.00
CA SER A 288 10.55 -7.62 -4.26
C SER A 288 9.78 -8.02 -3.02
N VAL A 289 8.67 -8.70 -3.25
CA VAL A 289 7.82 -9.25 -2.20
C VAL A 289 7.39 -10.65 -2.59
N MET A 290 7.41 -11.57 -1.63
CA MET A 290 6.88 -12.93 -1.76
C MET A 290 5.42 -12.92 -1.30
N LEU A 291 4.53 -13.54 -2.07
CA LEU A 291 3.17 -13.79 -1.64
C LEU A 291 3.16 -14.77 -0.47
N PRO A 292 2.24 -14.62 0.49
CA PRO A 292 2.07 -15.62 1.53
C PRO A 292 1.86 -17.03 0.94
N ILE A 293 2.67 -17.98 1.40
CA ILE A 293 2.60 -19.39 1.01
C ILE A 293 1.79 -20.17 2.05
N GLY A 294 0.94 -21.08 1.62
CA GLY A 294 0.18 -21.92 2.53
C GLY A 294 -0.79 -21.15 3.43
N ILE A 295 -0.79 -21.46 4.72
CA ILE A 295 -1.68 -20.84 5.72
C ILE A 295 -0.85 -19.97 6.67
N PRO A 296 -0.97 -18.63 6.62
CA PRO A 296 -0.24 -17.76 7.54
C PRO A 296 -0.90 -17.76 8.93
N ASP A 297 -0.08 -17.84 9.97
CA ASP A 297 -0.53 -17.55 11.33
C ASP A 297 -0.99 -16.09 11.45
N LEU A 298 -2.08 -15.87 12.17
CA LEU A 298 -2.73 -14.57 12.27
C LEU A 298 -1.80 -13.48 12.81
N ILE A 299 -1.01 -13.80 13.82
CA ILE A 299 -0.19 -12.81 14.55
C ILE A 299 1.24 -12.79 14.06
N SER A 300 1.91 -13.95 14.04
CA SER A 300 3.32 -14.03 13.69
C SER A 300 3.57 -13.94 12.19
N ARG A 301 2.53 -14.14 11.37
CA ARG A 301 2.60 -14.28 9.91
C ARG A 301 3.52 -15.41 9.44
N THR A 302 3.94 -16.29 10.35
CA THR A 302 4.63 -17.54 9.99
C THR A 302 3.71 -18.38 9.11
N CYS A 303 4.19 -18.81 7.96
CA CYS A 303 3.41 -19.61 7.01
C CYS A 303 3.55 -21.10 7.31
N PHE A 304 2.45 -21.83 7.25
CA PHE A 304 2.41 -23.28 7.43
C PHE A 304 2.06 -23.97 6.10
N VAL A 305 2.87 -24.93 5.69
CA VAL A 305 2.69 -25.70 4.45
C VAL A 305 2.85 -27.19 4.68
N ALA A 306 2.19 -28.01 3.85
CA ALA A 306 2.44 -29.45 3.81
C ALA A 306 3.79 -29.74 3.11
N PRO A 307 4.45 -30.87 3.43
CA PRO A 307 5.61 -31.33 2.67
C PRO A 307 5.27 -31.58 1.19
N GLY A 308 6.27 -31.46 0.34
CA GLY A 308 6.15 -31.69 -1.10
C GLY A 308 6.53 -30.48 -1.94
N THR A 309 6.12 -30.50 -3.20
CA THR A 309 6.42 -29.40 -4.13
C THR A 309 5.56 -28.18 -3.83
N GLN A 310 6.22 -27.09 -3.51
CA GLN A 310 5.62 -25.78 -3.29
C GLN A 310 5.95 -24.83 -4.44
N ILE A 311 5.02 -23.91 -4.73
CA ILE A 311 5.24 -22.84 -5.69
C ILE A 311 5.38 -21.54 -4.90
N LEU A 312 6.54 -20.91 -5.01
CA LEU A 312 6.83 -19.61 -4.47
C LEU A 312 6.53 -18.57 -5.57
N GLU A 313 5.76 -17.57 -5.25
CA GLU A 313 5.35 -16.51 -6.19
C GLU A 313 5.51 -15.15 -5.54
N GLY A 314 5.67 -14.12 -6.37
CA GLY A 314 5.77 -12.76 -5.87
C GLY A 314 5.79 -11.70 -6.95
N LYS A 315 6.07 -10.49 -6.53
CA LYS A 315 6.19 -9.29 -7.36
C LYS A 315 7.57 -8.67 -7.18
N ALA A 316 8.07 -7.99 -8.22
CA ALA A 316 9.30 -7.20 -8.16
C ALA A 316 9.15 -5.93 -8.99
N TRP A 317 9.80 -4.85 -8.58
CA TRP A 317 9.74 -3.54 -9.22
C TRP A 317 10.99 -2.71 -8.93
N SER A 318 11.24 -1.70 -9.76
CA SER A 318 12.25 -0.68 -9.54
C SER A 318 11.78 0.66 -10.11
N GLY A 319 12.32 1.75 -9.62
CA GLY A 319 12.15 3.09 -10.18
C GLY A 319 13.34 3.51 -11.07
N PHE A 320 14.42 2.72 -11.11
CA PHE A 320 15.64 3.04 -11.84
C PHE A 320 15.76 2.29 -13.16
N GLY A 321 15.15 1.11 -13.26
CA GLY A 321 15.29 0.27 -14.44
C GLY A 321 14.29 -0.88 -14.47
N ALA A 322 14.35 -1.69 -15.50
CA ALA A 322 13.53 -2.88 -15.64
C ALA A 322 14.07 -4.01 -14.76
N ILE A 323 13.18 -4.74 -14.06
CA ILE A 323 13.59 -5.96 -13.34
C ILE A 323 14.11 -6.98 -14.35
N VAL A 324 15.34 -7.42 -14.17
CA VAL A 324 16.00 -8.44 -15.03
C VAL A 324 16.19 -9.76 -14.32
N GLY A 325 16.03 -9.81 -12.99
CA GLY A 325 16.08 -11.06 -12.27
C GLY A 325 15.50 -10.99 -10.87
N VAL A 326 15.07 -12.15 -10.40
CA VAL A 326 14.70 -12.44 -9.03
C VAL A 326 15.29 -13.80 -8.68
N GLU A 327 15.79 -13.93 -7.48
CA GLU A 327 16.21 -15.22 -6.93
C GLU A 327 15.61 -15.44 -5.55
N VAL A 328 15.46 -16.70 -5.21
CA VAL A 328 14.84 -17.14 -3.95
C VAL A 328 15.82 -18.04 -3.21
N SER A 329 15.93 -17.81 -1.91
CA SER A 329 16.60 -18.70 -0.96
C SER A 329 15.57 -19.37 -0.05
N THR A 330 15.82 -20.60 0.32
CA THR A 330 15.00 -21.35 1.29
C THR A 330 15.75 -21.67 2.59
N ASP A 331 16.96 -21.14 2.73
CA ASP A 331 17.88 -21.37 3.85
C ASP A 331 18.41 -20.06 4.46
N GLY A 332 17.61 -18.99 4.39
CA GLY A 332 17.94 -17.68 4.97
C GLY A 332 19.01 -16.90 4.20
N GLY A 333 19.27 -17.24 2.93
CA GLY A 333 20.25 -16.55 2.08
C GLY A 333 21.54 -17.35 1.89
N GLY A 334 21.62 -18.58 2.35
CA GLY A 334 22.80 -19.44 2.19
C GLY A 334 22.98 -19.94 0.75
N SER A 335 21.89 -20.29 0.09
CA SER A 335 21.86 -20.71 -1.33
C SER A 335 20.72 -20.03 -2.08
N TRP A 336 20.85 -19.92 -3.41
CA TRP A 336 19.93 -19.17 -4.22
C TRP A 336 19.51 -19.93 -5.49
N THR A 337 18.21 -19.82 -5.81
CA THR A 337 17.63 -20.38 -7.05
C THR A 337 16.97 -19.25 -7.82
N ALA A 338 17.30 -19.14 -9.12
CA ALA A 338 16.68 -18.15 -10.00
C ALA A 338 15.18 -18.40 -10.17
N ALA A 339 14.39 -17.35 -10.03
CA ALA A 339 12.96 -17.38 -10.32
C ALA A 339 12.68 -17.06 -11.79
N GLN A 340 11.58 -17.60 -12.30
CA GLN A 340 11.07 -17.27 -13.63
C GLN A 340 10.28 -15.95 -13.55
N LEU A 341 10.65 -14.98 -14.39
CA LEU A 341 9.92 -13.73 -14.51
C LEU A 341 8.75 -13.86 -15.51
N ARG A 342 7.61 -13.26 -15.17
CA ARG A 342 6.45 -13.13 -16.04
C ARG A 342 5.95 -11.69 -16.04
N ARG A 343 6.05 -11.02 -17.17
CA ARG A 343 5.48 -9.70 -17.39
C ARG A 343 4.04 -9.88 -17.88
N SER A 344 3.07 -9.77 -16.97
CA SER A 344 1.64 -9.88 -17.32
C SER A 344 1.08 -8.56 -17.86
N LEU A 345 1.71 -7.44 -17.48
CA LEU A 345 1.37 -6.10 -17.93
C LEU A 345 2.47 -5.62 -18.90
N SER A 346 2.06 -4.96 -19.96
CA SER A 346 2.97 -4.37 -20.95
C SER A 346 3.61 -3.05 -20.48
N ASP A 347 3.07 -2.46 -19.41
CA ASP A 347 3.52 -1.17 -18.91
C ASP A 347 4.87 -1.28 -18.20
N THR A 348 5.79 -0.43 -18.57
CA THR A 348 7.16 -0.38 -18.03
C THR A 348 7.20 -0.08 -16.54
N PHE A 349 6.18 0.66 -16.02
CA PHE A 349 6.12 1.14 -14.64
C PHE A 349 5.35 0.21 -13.70
N ALA A 350 4.83 -0.91 -14.23
CA ALA A 350 4.17 -1.93 -13.45
C ALA A 350 5.16 -2.95 -12.90
N TRP A 351 4.82 -3.56 -11.80
CA TRP A 351 5.57 -4.68 -11.24
C TRP A 351 5.64 -5.88 -12.18
N VAL A 352 6.65 -6.72 -11.97
CA VAL A 352 6.84 -7.99 -12.68
C VAL A 352 6.53 -9.13 -11.72
N ASN A 353 5.77 -10.11 -12.19
CA ASN A 353 5.55 -11.36 -11.46
C ASN A 353 6.80 -12.24 -11.53
N TRP A 354 7.05 -12.97 -10.47
CA TRP A 354 8.07 -14.01 -10.45
C TRP A 354 7.53 -15.30 -9.83
N ARG A 355 8.11 -16.43 -10.21
CA ARG A 355 7.73 -17.76 -9.74
C ARG A 355 8.96 -18.65 -9.61
N ALA A 356 9.03 -19.41 -8.52
CA ALA A 356 10.04 -20.45 -8.31
C ALA A 356 9.40 -21.72 -7.74
N GLN A 357 10.02 -22.86 -7.97
CA GLN A 357 9.60 -24.14 -7.41
C GLN A 357 10.53 -24.52 -6.25
N TRP A 358 9.94 -25.05 -5.17
CA TRP A 358 10.66 -25.51 -4.01
C TRP A 358 10.15 -26.88 -3.57
N SER A 359 11.07 -27.85 -3.37
CA SER A 359 10.76 -29.15 -2.78
C SER A 359 10.91 -29.06 -1.26
N ALA A 360 9.79 -28.87 -0.56
CA ALA A 360 9.73 -28.65 0.87
C ALA A 360 9.69 -29.98 1.64
N GLY A 361 10.74 -30.25 2.42
CA GLY A 361 10.75 -31.30 3.44
C GLY A 361 10.22 -30.79 4.78
N PRO A 362 9.80 -31.67 5.74
CA PRO A 362 9.43 -31.25 7.07
C PRO A 362 10.54 -30.45 7.78
N GLY A 363 10.19 -29.34 8.43
CA GLY A 363 11.15 -28.48 9.13
C GLY A 363 10.74 -27.01 9.17
N ALA A 364 11.62 -26.19 9.78
CA ALA A 364 11.50 -24.74 9.82
C ALA A 364 12.45 -24.10 8.81
N TYR A 365 11.96 -23.10 8.08
CA TYR A 365 12.68 -22.44 6.99
C TYR A 365 12.54 -20.92 7.08
N THR A 366 13.55 -20.23 6.59
CA THR A 366 13.47 -18.80 6.29
C THR A 366 13.60 -18.62 4.79
N LEU A 367 12.49 -18.27 4.15
CA LEU A 367 12.48 -17.96 2.73
C LEU A 367 12.88 -16.50 2.53
N VAL A 368 13.71 -16.25 1.53
CA VAL A 368 14.15 -14.90 1.16
C VAL A 368 13.98 -14.71 -0.35
N CYS A 369 13.49 -13.56 -0.77
CA CYS A 369 13.51 -13.18 -2.19
C CYS A 369 14.27 -11.88 -2.38
N ARG A 370 15.06 -11.78 -3.44
CA ARG A 370 15.71 -10.53 -3.84
C ARG A 370 15.68 -10.33 -5.35
N ALA A 371 15.53 -9.08 -5.75
CA ALA A 371 15.48 -8.67 -7.14
C ALA A 371 16.69 -7.80 -7.51
N TRP A 372 16.95 -7.72 -8.84
CA TRP A 372 17.86 -6.75 -9.41
C TRP A 372 17.31 -6.20 -10.72
N ASP A 373 17.73 -4.97 -11.07
CA ASP A 373 17.33 -4.27 -12.28
C ASP A 373 18.47 -4.13 -13.30
N ASP A 374 18.14 -3.67 -14.49
CA ASP A 374 19.12 -3.45 -15.58
C ASP A 374 20.00 -2.21 -15.39
N ALA A 375 19.70 -1.36 -14.40
CA ALA A 375 20.58 -0.28 -13.96
C ALA A 375 21.68 -0.76 -12.98
N GLY A 376 21.69 -2.06 -12.63
CA GLY A 376 22.69 -2.66 -11.75
C GLY A 376 22.37 -2.60 -10.26
N ASN A 377 21.18 -2.16 -9.89
CA ASN A 377 20.77 -2.16 -8.48
C ASN A 377 20.33 -3.55 -8.04
N VAL A 378 20.71 -3.95 -6.83
CA VAL A 378 20.36 -5.23 -6.20
C VAL A 378 19.82 -4.98 -4.81
N GLN A 379 18.80 -5.71 -4.39
CA GLN A 379 18.29 -5.64 -3.02
C GLN A 379 19.34 -6.10 -2.01
N PRO A 380 19.62 -5.32 -0.95
CA PRO A 380 20.50 -5.74 0.13
C PRO A 380 19.86 -6.83 1.00
N LEU A 381 20.69 -7.65 1.64
CA LEU A 381 20.27 -8.62 2.66
C LEU A 381 20.40 -8.05 4.06
N ASP A 382 21.31 -7.11 4.28
CA ASP A 382 21.53 -6.46 5.56
C ASP A 382 20.39 -5.47 5.86
N PRO A 383 19.61 -5.66 6.94
CA PRO A 383 18.55 -4.72 7.34
C PRO A 383 19.06 -3.31 7.62
N GLN A 384 20.36 -3.14 7.91
CA GLN A 384 20.95 -1.83 8.17
C GLN A 384 21.40 -1.11 6.89
N ALA A 385 21.43 -1.80 5.76
CA ALA A 385 21.77 -1.17 4.49
C ALA A 385 20.75 -0.07 4.15
N GLY A 386 21.21 1.16 4.03
CA GLY A 386 20.34 2.31 3.76
C GLY A 386 19.54 2.82 4.96
N TRP A 387 19.93 2.44 6.20
CA TRP A 387 19.29 2.99 7.39
C TRP A 387 19.35 4.53 7.40
N ASN A 388 18.25 5.17 7.72
CA ASN A 388 18.15 6.63 7.88
C ASN A 388 17.09 6.97 8.93
N LEU A 389 17.14 8.20 9.45
CA LEU A 389 16.33 8.65 10.58
C LEU A 389 14.82 8.56 10.33
N GLN A 390 14.37 8.72 9.09
CA GLN A 390 12.96 8.64 8.70
C GLN A 390 12.55 7.23 8.27
N GLY A 391 13.52 6.33 8.04
CA GLY A 391 13.30 4.98 7.51
C GLY A 391 12.64 4.99 6.13
N ASN A 392 13.10 5.89 5.26
CA ASN A 392 12.64 5.98 3.89
C ASN A 392 13.50 5.12 2.96
N GLY A 393 12.89 4.60 1.90
CA GLY A 393 13.58 3.87 0.83
C GLY A 393 14.18 2.53 1.25
N VAL A 394 13.63 1.90 2.28
CA VAL A 394 14.09 0.60 2.78
C VAL A 394 13.71 -0.50 1.81
N ASN A 395 14.70 -1.10 1.18
CA ASN A 395 14.51 -2.15 0.19
C ASN A 395 15.20 -3.48 0.54
N VAL A 396 15.50 -3.70 1.82
CA VAL A 396 16.08 -4.97 2.27
C VAL A 396 15.21 -6.16 1.83
N ALA A 397 15.84 -7.24 1.41
CA ALA A 397 15.15 -8.45 0.96
C ALA A 397 14.21 -8.98 2.04
N GLN A 398 12.97 -9.32 1.63
CA GLN A 398 11.97 -9.85 2.54
C GLN A 398 12.38 -11.22 3.05
N GLN A 399 12.22 -11.44 4.35
CA GLN A 399 12.36 -12.75 4.99
C GLN A 399 10.98 -13.25 5.44
N THR A 400 10.65 -14.49 5.07
CA THR A 400 9.38 -15.13 5.42
C THR A 400 9.65 -16.43 6.19
N SER A 401 9.16 -16.51 7.43
CA SER A 401 9.25 -17.73 8.23
C SER A 401 8.23 -18.77 7.74
N VAL A 402 8.67 -19.99 7.51
CA VAL A 402 7.82 -21.09 7.05
C VAL A 402 8.06 -22.33 7.90
N ILE A 403 6.97 -22.98 8.30
CA ILE A 403 6.99 -24.29 8.95
C ILE A 403 6.36 -25.31 8.01
N VAL A 404 7.12 -26.32 7.64
CA VAL A 404 6.67 -27.44 6.83
C VAL A 404 6.33 -28.60 7.75
N GLN A 405 5.08 -29.02 7.80
CA GLN A 405 4.61 -30.14 8.64
C GLN A 405 3.43 -30.88 8.02
N ASP A 406 3.27 -32.15 8.38
CA ASP A 406 2.14 -32.95 7.94
C ASP A 406 0.80 -32.41 8.48
N GLY A 407 -0.28 -32.70 7.79
CA GLY A 407 -1.65 -32.36 8.20
C GLY A 407 -2.08 -30.91 7.94
N ILE A 408 -1.19 -30.06 7.45
CA ILE A 408 -1.55 -28.69 7.03
C ILE A 408 -2.38 -28.74 5.75
N GLY A 409 -3.46 -27.96 5.71
CA GLY A 409 -4.32 -27.83 4.53
C GLY A 409 -5.36 -28.94 4.37
N SER A 410 -5.35 -29.98 5.21
CA SER A 410 -6.34 -31.07 5.14
C SER A 410 -7.78 -30.58 5.33
N ALA A 411 -7.99 -29.53 6.12
CA ALA A 411 -9.30 -28.88 6.29
C ALA A 411 -9.67 -27.99 5.09
N LEU A 412 -8.68 -27.37 4.42
CA LEU A 412 -8.90 -26.51 3.26
C LEU A 412 -9.17 -27.31 1.98
N SER A 413 -8.66 -28.54 1.87
CA SER A 413 -8.96 -29.42 0.73
C SER A 413 -10.42 -29.87 0.68
N GLN A 414 -11.18 -29.68 1.76
CA GLN A 414 -12.62 -29.94 1.82
C GLN A 414 -13.46 -28.67 1.48
N VAL A 415 -12.86 -27.51 1.44
CA VAL A 415 -13.53 -26.31 0.91
C VAL A 415 -13.44 -26.40 -0.62
N PRO A 416 -14.57 -26.44 -1.34
CA PRO A 416 -14.52 -26.42 -2.80
C PRO A 416 -13.69 -25.22 -3.24
N CYS A 417 -12.60 -25.49 -3.94
CA CYS A 417 -11.74 -24.46 -4.48
C CYS A 417 -12.53 -23.71 -5.55
N GLN A 418 -13.23 -22.66 -5.15
CA GLN A 418 -13.71 -21.58 -6.02
C GLN A 418 -13.80 -20.32 -5.18
N PRO A 419 -12.76 -19.54 -5.13
CA PRO A 419 -13.03 -18.16 -5.46
C PRO A 419 -12.46 -17.91 -6.85
N GLN A 420 -13.24 -18.10 -7.88
CA GLN A 420 -13.22 -17.05 -8.88
C GLN A 420 -13.48 -15.77 -8.10
N LEU A 421 -12.48 -14.90 -8.05
CA LEU A 421 -12.67 -13.54 -7.60
C LEU A 421 -13.72 -12.96 -8.56
N VAL A 422 -14.99 -13.07 -8.18
CA VAL A 422 -16.08 -12.36 -8.85
C VAL A 422 -15.79 -10.92 -8.51
N ILE A 423 -15.17 -10.20 -9.45
CA ILE A 423 -15.05 -8.76 -9.38
C ILE A 423 -16.50 -8.25 -9.30
N PRO A 424 -16.93 -7.63 -8.17
CA PRO A 424 -18.26 -7.05 -8.12
C PRO A 424 -18.35 -6.01 -9.25
N GLY A 425 -19.13 -6.28 -10.27
CA GLY A 425 -19.24 -5.44 -11.46
C GLY A 425 -19.55 -6.20 -12.74
N ALA A 426 -19.22 -7.50 -12.82
CA ALA A 426 -19.56 -8.32 -13.98
C ALA A 426 -21.00 -8.81 -13.97
N ASP A 427 -21.66 -8.86 -12.79
CA ASP A 427 -23.03 -9.30 -12.61
C ASP A 427 -23.86 -8.30 -11.78
N LEU A 428 -23.72 -7.00 -12.04
CA LEU A 428 -24.68 -6.03 -11.54
C LEU A 428 -26.02 -6.30 -12.22
N PRO A 429 -27.12 -6.41 -11.45
CA PRO A 429 -28.45 -6.61 -12.04
C PRO A 429 -28.75 -5.50 -13.06
N PRO A 430 -29.44 -5.78 -14.14
CA PRO A 430 -29.69 -4.86 -15.27
C PRO A 430 -30.25 -3.49 -14.89
N THR A 431 -30.81 -3.35 -13.70
CA THR A 431 -31.36 -2.11 -13.13
C THR A 431 -30.32 -1.08 -12.71
N LEU A 432 -29.07 -1.45 -12.55
CA LEU A 432 -27.97 -0.49 -12.24
C LEU A 432 -27.16 -0.10 -13.47
N ALA A 433 -27.18 -0.93 -14.52
CA ALA A 433 -26.51 -0.61 -15.79
C ALA A 433 -27.24 0.49 -16.60
N THR A 434 -28.52 0.73 -16.34
CA THR A 434 -29.34 1.71 -17.07
C THR A 434 -29.38 3.12 -16.48
N ARG A 435 -28.67 3.38 -15.38
CA ARG A 435 -28.60 4.74 -14.80
C ARG A 435 -27.43 5.59 -15.32
N ASN A 436 -26.56 5.05 -16.14
CA ASN A 436 -25.42 5.79 -16.73
C ASN A 436 -25.67 6.30 -18.16
N THR A 437 -26.90 6.26 -18.67
CA THR A 437 -27.25 6.77 -20.00
C THR A 437 -28.28 7.89 -19.96
N LEU A 438 -28.20 8.78 -18.99
CA LEU A 438 -28.95 10.04 -19.04
C LEU A 438 -28.11 11.15 -18.41
N VAL A 439 -27.14 11.68 -19.13
CA VAL A 439 -26.91 13.12 -19.27
C VAL A 439 -26.24 13.31 -20.64
N SER A 440 -27.03 13.57 -21.63
CA SER A 440 -26.61 14.26 -22.85
C SER A 440 -26.61 15.77 -22.56
#